data_d9474fe3b6ea715a313238c8bde588f8
#
_entry.id   d9474fe3b6ea715a313238c8bde588f8
#
_cell.length_a   1.000
_cell.length_b   1.000
_cell.length_c   1.000
_cell.angle_alpha   90.00
_cell.angle_beta   90.00
_cell.angle_gamma   90.00
#
_symmetry.space_group_name_H-M   'P 1'
#
loop_
_entity.id
_entity.type
_entity.pdbx_description
1 polymer ?
#
loop_
_entity_poly.entity_id
_entity_poly.type
_entity_poly.pdbx_seq_one_letter_code
_entity_poly.pdbx_strand_id
1 'polypeptide(L)'
;MPHTIPLWFIKENNIGALNNYAYYLSVERKNLDKAEEMSYRTVKAEPTNGTYLDTYAWILFEKGKYVEAKIYIDQAMQNDGSKSSVVVEHCGDIYYMNGDREKALEYWQQAEKLSKEPPQEG
;
A
#
# COMPACT_ATOMS: atom_id res chain seq x y z
N MET A 1 38.27 4.46 7.14
CA MET A 1 36.99 5.15 7.19
C MET A 1 35.87 4.28 6.67
N PRO A 2 35.01 3.85 7.52
CA PRO A 2 33.91 3.08 7.02
C PRO A 2 33.07 3.97 6.11
N HIS A 3 32.77 3.44 4.97
CA HIS A 3 31.93 4.16 4.02
C HIS A 3 30.49 3.82 4.32
N THR A 4 30.00 4.42 5.40
CA THR A 4 28.61 4.23 5.78
C THR A 4 27.72 5.00 4.82
N ILE A 5 26.86 4.28 4.15
CA ILE A 5 25.90 4.93 3.26
C ILE A 5 24.91 5.68 4.14
N PRO A 6 24.74 6.99 3.92
CA PRO A 6 23.79 7.76 4.74
C PRO A 6 22.38 7.22 4.60
N LEU A 7 21.62 7.26 5.69
CA LEU A 7 20.27 6.77 5.69
C LEU A 7 19.39 7.48 4.63
N TRP A 8 19.60 8.79 4.45
CA TRP A 8 18.82 9.52 3.44
C TRP A 8 19.10 9.01 2.03
N PHE A 9 20.36 8.60 1.78
CA PHE A 9 20.72 8.06 0.45
C PHE A 9 20.03 6.71 0.21
N ILE A 10 20.03 5.86 1.25
CA ILE A 10 19.36 4.56 1.15
C ILE A 10 17.87 4.75 0.87
N LYS A 11 17.24 5.66 1.60
CA LYS A 11 15.81 5.91 1.43
C LYS A 11 15.46 6.44 0.05
N GLU A 12 16.34 7.24 -0.55
CA GLU A 12 16.07 7.82 -1.85
C GLU A 12 16.43 6.91 -3.02
N ASN A 13 17.38 5.99 -2.81
CA ASN A 13 17.94 5.20 -3.90
C ASN A 13 17.64 3.71 -3.80
N ASN A 14 17.08 3.26 -2.68
CA ASN A 14 16.64 1.88 -2.51
C ASN A 14 15.13 1.87 -2.52
N ILE A 15 14.56 1.35 -3.60
CA ILE A 15 13.10 1.40 -3.79
C ILE A 15 12.34 0.67 -2.68
N GLY A 16 12.84 -0.50 -2.26
CA GLY A 16 12.21 -1.23 -1.16
C GLY A 16 12.25 -0.45 0.15
N ALA A 17 13.40 0.15 0.48
CA ALA A 17 13.52 0.95 1.69
C ALA A 17 12.65 2.19 1.62
N LEU A 18 12.55 2.79 0.44
CA LEU A 18 11.70 3.96 0.22
C LEU A 18 10.24 3.62 0.50
N ASN A 19 9.78 2.47 -0.01
CA ASN A 19 8.43 2.02 0.24
C ASN A 19 8.18 1.78 1.75
N ASN A 20 9.13 1.11 2.40
CA ASN A 20 8.98 0.81 3.82
C ASN A 20 8.90 2.08 4.67
N TYR A 21 9.71 3.07 4.33
CA TYR A 21 9.68 4.32 5.08
C TYR A 21 8.40 5.10 4.83
N ALA A 22 7.94 5.12 3.57
CA ALA A 22 6.67 5.77 3.24
C ALA A 22 5.51 5.11 3.99
N TYR A 23 5.50 3.78 4.04
CA TYR A 23 4.48 3.06 4.78
C TYR A 23 4.53 3.38 6.26
N TYR A 24 5.73 3.41 6.84
CA TYR A 24 5.90 3.78 8.24
C TYR A 24 5.30 5.15 8.53
N LEU A 25 5.60 6.14 7.67
CA LEU A 25 5.04 7.47 7.85
C LEU A 25 3.52 7.47 7.79
N SER A 26 2.94 6.63 6.91
CA SER A 26 1.49 6.56 6.78
C SER A 26 0.85 5.96 8.04
N VAL A 27 1.47 4.93 8.60
CA VAL A 27 0.95 4.28 9.80
C VAL A 27 1.00 5.25 10.98
N GLU A 28 2.08 6.01 11.09
CA GLU A 28 2.24 7.01 12.15
C GLU A 28 1.49 8.30 11.86
N ARG A 29 0.93 8.42 10.67
CA ARG A 29 0.22 9.60 10.18
C ARG A 29 1.09 10.87 10.28
N LYS A 30 2.36 10.70 9.98
CA LYS A 30 3.34 11.79 10.01
C LYS A 30 3.77 12.15 8.60
N ASN A 31 3.76 13.44 8.31
CA ASN A 31 4.28 13.97 7.05
C ASN A 31 3.75 13.18 5.84
N LEU A 32 2.42 13.13 5.73
CA LEU A 32 1.77 12.36 4.68
C LEU A 32 2.11 12.86 3.28
N ASP A 33 2.38 14.16 3.12
CA ASP A 33 2.78 14.70 1.82
C ASP A 33 4.10 14.10 1.37
N LYS A 34 5.05 13.99 2.27
CA LYS A 34 6.33 13.36 1.97
C LYS A 34 6.16 11.88 1.68
N ALA A 35 5.32 11.20 2.48
CA ALA A 35 5.03 9.80 2.26
C ALA A 35 4.45 9.56 0.87
N GLU A 36 3.53 10.42 0.45
CA GLU A 36 2.92 10.32 -0.87
C GLU A 36 3.98 10.47 -1.97
N GLU A 37 4.85 11.47 -1.86
CA GLU A 37 5.90 11.68 -2.85
C GLU A 37 6.83 10.48 -2.95
N MET A 38 7.28 9.98 -1.80
CA MET A 38 8.19 8.84 -1.75
C MET A 38 7.54 7.59 -2.33
N SER A 39 6.31 7.33 -1.96
CA SER A 39 5.58 6.15 -2.44
C SER A 39 5.30 6.25 -3.94
N TYR A 40 5.00 7.45 -4.43
CA TYR A 40 4.80 7.66 -5.85
C TYR A 40 6.05 7.26 -6.65
N ARG A 41 7.22 7.58 -6.12
CA ARG A 41 8.48 7.19 -6.76
C ARG A 41 8.63 5.68 -6.84
N THR A 42 8.16 4.94 -5.83
CA THR A 42 8.22 3.48 -5.88
C THR A 42 7.28 2.92 -6.95
N VAL A 43 6.11 3.51 -7.08
CA VAL A 43 5.13 3.08 -8.09
C VAL A 43 5.66 3.39 -9.50
N LYS A 44 6.32 4.52 -9.68
CA LYS A 44 6.91 4.84 -10.98
C LYS A 44 8.04 3.89 -11.33
N ALA A 45 8.83 3.48 -10.34
CA ALA A 45 9.93 2.56 -10.57
C ALA A 45 9.45 1.15 -10.89
N GLU A 46 8.38 0.70 -10.22
CA GLU A 46 7.83 -0.64 -10.41
C GLU A 46 6.31 -0.59 -10.49
N PRO A 47 5.76 -0.22 -11.64
CA PRO A 47 4.31 0.04 -11.78
C PRO A 47 3.41 -1.17 -11.55
N THR A 48 3.95 -2.38 -11.57
CA THR A 48 3.17 -3.60 -11.38
C THR A 48 3.45 -4.27 -10.03
N ASN A 49 4.17 -3.59 -9.13
CA ASN A 49 4.42 -4.13 -7.80
C ASN A 49 3.21 -3.88 -6.91
N GLY A 50 2.45 -4.94 -6.63
CA GLY A 50 1.23 -4.84 -5.85
C GLY A 50 1.44 -4.25 -4.46
N THR A 51 2.56 -4.56 -3.83
CA THR A 51 2.89 -4.02 -2.51
C THR A 51 3.07 -2.50 -2.56
N TYR A 52 3.79 -2.01 -3.56
CA TYR A 52 4.01 -0.57 -3.71
C TYR A 52 2.72 0.16 -4.06
N LEU A 53 1.91 -0.46 -4.91
CA LEU A 53 0.61 0.11 -5.27
C LEU A 53 -0.31 0.21 -4.04
N ASP A 54 -0.29 -0.83 -3.20
CA ASP A 54 -1.07 -0.82 -1.97
C ASP A 54 -0.62 0.29 -1.01
N THR A 55 0.69 0.43 -0.83
CA THR A 55 1.22 1.47 0.05
C THR A 55 0.78 2.85 -0.45
N TYR A 56 0.89 3.08 -1.74
CA TYR A 56 0.50 4.37 -2.31
C TYR A 56 -1.00 4.61 -2.15
N ALA A 57 -1.81 3.60 -2.43
CA ALA A 57 -3.26 3.71 -2.25
C ALA A 57 -3.61 4.01 -0.79
N TRP A 58 -2.94 3.36 0.15
CA TRP A 58 -3.21 3.57 1.56
C TRP A 58 -2.85 4.98 2.01
N ILE A 59 -1.73 5.52 1.52
CA ILE A 59 -1.34 6.89 1.82
C ILE A 59 -2.39 7.87 1.29
N LEU A 60 -2.86 7.65 0.07
CA LEU A 60 -3.92 8.48 -0.49
C LEU A 60 -5.19 8.41 0.36
N PHE A 61 -5.53 7.20 0.82
CA PHE A 61 -6.67 7.00 1.71
C PHE A 61 -6.51 7.81 3.00
N GLU A 62 -5.33 7.75 3.62
CA GLU A 62 -5.04 8.48 4.84
C GLU A 62 -5.16 10.01 4.64
N LYS A 63 -4.90 10.48 3.43
CA LYS A 63 -5.03 11.90 3.08
C LYS A 63 -6.45 12.28 2.68
N GLY A 64 -7.39 11.35 2.69
CA GLY A 64 -8.76 11.62 2.31
C GLY A 64 -9.00 11.59 0.81
N LYS A 65 -8.04 11.17 0.02
CA LYS A 65 -8.16 11.10 -1.45
C LYS A 65 -8.73 9.74 -1.85
N TYR A 66 -9.98 9.51 -1.50
CA TYR A 66 -10.59 8.18 -1.62
C TYR A 66 -10.78 7.71 -3.07
N VAL A 67 -11.12 8.61 -3.97
CA VAL A 67 -11.31 8.25 -5.38
C VAL A 67 -9.99 7.82 -6.00
N GLU A 68 -8.93 8.57 -5.75
CA GLU A 68 -7.61 8.21 -6.26
C GLU A 68 -7.10 6.92 -5.61
N ALA A 69 -7.33 6.76 -4.31
CA ALA A 69 -6.93 5.55 -3.61
C ALA A 69 -7.56 4.32 -4.25
N LYS A 70 -8.82 4.43 -4.67
CA LYS A 70 -9.51 3.31 -5.32
C LYS A 70 -8.82 2.89 -6.61
N ILE A 71 -8.38 3.86 -7.41
CA ILE A 71 -7.69 3.56 -8.66
C ILE A 71 -6.46 2.69 -8.41
N TYR A 72 -5.66 3.05 -7.41
CA TYR A 72 -4.41 2.35 -7.14
C TYR A 72 -4.62 1.04 -6.39
N ILE A 73 -5.61 0.96 -5.50
CA ILE A 73 -5.88 -0.31 -4.84
C ILE A 73 -6.42 -1.35 -5.83
N ASP A 74 -7.20 -0.90 -6.82
CA ASP A 74 -7.65 -1.82 -7.86
C ASP A 74 -6.47 -2.37 -8.65
N GLN A 75 -5.47 -1.54 -8.95
CA GLN A 75 -4.27 -2.00 -9.62
C GLN A 75 -3.49 -2.98 -8.74
N ALA A 76 -3.42 -2.71 -7.44
CA ALA A 76 -2.75 -3.62 -6.51
C ALA A 76 -3.42 -4.99 -6.52
N MET A 77 -4.75 -5.00 -6.52
CA MET A 77 -5.50 -6.25 -6.54
C MET A 77 -5.24 -7.05 -7.81
N GLN A 78 -5.07 -6.38 -8.94
CA GLN A 78 -4.77 -7.02 -10.21
C GLN A 78 -3.32 -7.54 -10.29
N ASN A 79 -2.45 -7.05 -9.42
CA ASN A 79 -1.03 -7.41 -9.41
C ASN A 79 -0.66 -8.17 -8.14
N ASP A 80 -1.37 -9.26 -7.88
CA ASP A 80 -1.18 -10.17 -6.75
C ASP A 80 -1.63 -9.65 -5.40
N GLY A 81 -2.15 -8.43 -5.32
CA GLY A 81 -2.66 -7.89 -4.07
C GLY A 81 -3.82 -8.71 -3.51
N SER A 82 -4.58 -9.36 -4.38
CA SER A 82 -5.71 -10.18 -3.96
C SER A 82 -5.31 -11.40 -3.11
N LYS A 83 -4.02 -11.71 -3.07
CA LYS A 83 -3.50 -12.81 -2.26
C LYS A 83 -3.10 -12.37 -0.86
N SER A 84 -3.09 -11.09 -0.60
CA SER A 84 -2.68 -10.52 0.69
C SER A 84 -3.90 -10.08 1.47
N SER A 85 -4.07 -10.63 2.69
CA SER A 85 -5.19 -10.23 3.55
C SER A 85 -5.15 -8.73 3.86
N VAL A 86 -3.95 -8.17 4.01
CA VAL A 86 -3.80 -6.74 4.32
C VAL A 86 -4.26 -5.88 3.14
N VAL A 87 -3.85 -6.23 1.93
CA VAL A 87 -4.23 -5.47 0.74
C VAL A 87 -5.74 -5.56 0.53
N VAL A 88 -6.31 -6.74 0.69
CA VAL A 88 -7.76 -6.93 0.51
C VAL A 88 -8.53 -6.14 1.58
N GLU A 89 -8.03 -6.11 2.81
CA GLU A 89 -8.67 -5.31 3.86
C GLU A 89 -8.63 -3.82 3.51
N HIS A 90 -7.48 -3.32 3.05
CA HIS A 90 -7.37 -1.94 2.61
C HIS A 90 -8.35 -1.65 1.47
N CYS A 91 -8.51 -2.61 0.57
CA CYS A 91 -9.45 -2.49 -0.53
C CYS A 91 -10.87 -2.29 -0.01
N GLY A 92 -11.25 -3.07 1.00
CA GLY A 92 -12.56 -2.92 1.64
C GLY A 92 -12.74 -1.53 2.24
N ASP A 93 -11.73 -1.06 2.98
CA ASP A 93 -11.79 0.27 3.60
C ASP A 93 -11.96 1.37 2.55
N ILE A 94 -11.20 1.26 1.45
CA ILE A 94 -11.24 2.26 0.39
C ILE A 94 -12.59 2.25 -0.33
N TYR A 95 -13.12 1.06 -0.61
CA TYR A 95 -14.45 0.96 -1.24
C TYR A 95 -15.54 1.50 -0.33
N TYR A 96 -15.43 1.24 0.97
CA TYR A 96 -16.40 1.78 1.93
C TYR A 96 -16.44 3.30 1.87
N MET A 97 -15.27 3.93 1.86
CA MET A 97 -15.19 5.40 1.83
C MET A 97 -15.61 5.97 0.47
N ASN A 98 -15.69 5.15 -0.56
CA ASN A 98 -16.21 5.55 -1.85
C ASN A 98 -17.73 5.30 -1.97
N GLY A 99 -18.36 4.86 -0.88
CA GLY A 99 -19.80 4.66 -0.85
C GLY A 99 -20.27 3.30 -1.29
N ASP A 100 -19.37 2.38 -1.61
CA ASP A 100 -19.72 1.04 -2.06
C ASP A 100 -19.63 0.06 -0.88
N ARG A 101 -20.67 0.06 -0.06
CA ARG A 101 -20.69 -0.75 1.16
C ARG A 101 -20.77 -2.24 0.88
N GLU A 102 -21.45 -2.63 -0.18
CA GLU A 102 -21.61 -4.05 -0.52
C GLU A 102 -20.26 -4.65 -0.91
N LYS A 103 -19.51 -3.97 -1.77
CA LYS A 103 -18.19 -4.43 -2.14
C LYS A 103 -17.22 -4.39 -0.96
N ALA A 104 -17.33 -3.37 -0.12
CA ALA A 104 -16.50 -3.29 1.08
C ALA A 104 -16.69 -4.53 1.95
N LEU A 105 -17.95 -4.93 2.16
CA LEU A 105 -18.24 -6.10 2.98
C LEU A 105 -17.66 -7.37 2.34
N GLU A 106 -17.79 -7.53 1.02
CA GLU A 106 -17.22 -8.67 0.32
C GLU A 106 -15.70 -8.73 0.51
N TYR A 107 -15.01 -7.61 0.38
CA TYR A 107 -13.56 -7.58 0.54
C TYR A 107 -13.15 -7.85 1.98
N TRP A 108 -13.87 -7.30 2.97
CA TRP A 108 -13.57 -7.58 4.37
C TRP A 108 -13.76 -9.07 4.70
N GLN A 109 -14.80 -9.68 4.17
CA GLN A 109 -15.01 -11.12 4.36
C GLN A 109 -13.90 -11.92 3.70
N GLN A 110 -13.48 -11.53 2.50
CA GLN A 110 -12.38 -12.17 1.81
C GLN A 110 -11.07 -12.00 2.57
N ALA A 111 -10.81 -10.81 3.11
CA ALA A 111 -9.62 -10.56 3.89
C ALA A 111 -9.58 -11.43 5.15
N GLU A 112 -10.73 -11.55 5.83
CA GLU A 112 -10.82 -12.40 7.01
C GLU A 112 -10.50 -13.85 6.66
N LYS A 113 -11.07 -14.33 5.58
CA LYS A 113 -10.83 -15.70 5.13
C LYS A 113 -9.35 -15.93 4.82
N LEU A 114 -8.72 -14.99 4.11
CA LEU A 114 -7.30 -15.09 3.77
C LEU A 114 -6.42 -15.10 5.02
N SER A 115 -6.78 -14.32 6.03
CA SER A 115 -5.99 -14.22 7.25
C SER A 115 -6.02 -15.52 8.07
N LYS A 116 -7.02 -16.36 7.84
CA LYS A 116 -7.16 -17.63 8.56
C LYS A 116 -6.58 -18.82 7.82
N GLU A 117 -6.19 -18.65 6.55
CA GLU A 117 -5.59 -19.73 5.79
C GLU A 117 -4.13 -19.92 6.22
N PRO A 118 -3.67 -21.18 6.30
CA PRO A 118 -2.26 -21.41 6.60
C PRO A 118 -1.40 -20.89 5.43
N PRO A 119 -0.14 -20.52 5.72
CA PRO A 119 0.75 -20.07 4.66
C PRO A 119 0.85 -21.10 3.56
N GLN A 120 0.80 -20.60 2.31
CA GLN A 120 0.99 -21.47 1.15
C GLN A 120 2.48 -21.77 1.03
N GLU A 121 2.83 -23.04 1.05
CA GLU A 121 4.20 -23.45 0.79
C GLU A 121 4.35 -23.56 -0.71
N GLY A 122 5.16 -22.69 -1.25
CA GLY A 122 5.33 -22.54 -2.68
C GLY A 122 5.99 -23.66 -3.36
#